data_d1b1b79f3517ecca29d6e30f39241364
#
_entry.id   d1b1b79f3517ecca29d6e30f39241364
#
_cell.length_a   1.000
_cell.length_b   1.000
_cell.length_c   1.000
_cell.angle_alpha   90.00
_cell.angle_beta   90.00
_cell.angle_gamma   90.00
#
_symmetry.space_group_name_H-M   'P 1'
#
loop_
_entity.id
_entity.type
_entity.pdbx_description
1 polymer ?
#
loop_
_entity_poly.entity_id
_entity_poly.type
_entity_poly.pdbx_seq_one_letter_code
_entity_poly.pdbx_strand_id
1 'polypeptide(L)'
;MKNTGLCLNSAYFGFYAHAGFVHGLVRGGFEPSIVTGCSSGAMIGALYCAGIDMEEVVRLIQKIRKNDFWEGNALTQAAKIFARGVSRYSGLLTGRKIRALLEPYLGGLKFSDLKIPLGVAVSNVTTGRRELCTEGSVLDSVMCSMAFPFLMEIQKMKGNDYIDGGVVDHEPTKEMILDPSVRTIVVHMIETERETPPRSPIVRAFHASLSIIDHETRDLKDRLALARKTKIVRAMTRTPHLGPDRTHYGETALHAGQKSAATILRSLKIPRSRANGRGLA
;
A
#
# COMPACT_ATOMS: atom_id res chain seq x y z
N MET A 1 7.39 -0.30 19.66
CA MET A 1 6.52 -1.06 20.62
C MET A 1 6.69 -2.54 20.34
N LYS A 2 7.36 -3.24 21.24
CA LYS A 2 7.49 -4.71 21.13
C LYS A 2 6.09 -5.30 21.08
N ASN A 3 5.69 -6.07 20.11
CA ASN A 3 4.41 -6.78 19.91
C ASN A 3 3.30 -6.00 19.17
N THR A 4 3.62 -4.96 18.44
CA THR A 4 2.62 -4.23 17.65
C THR A 4 2.97 -4.30 16.16
N GLY A 5 2.04 -4.78 15.35
CA GLY A 5 2.13 -4.79 13.90
C GLY A 5 1.50 -3.52 13.29
N LEU A 6 1.98 -3.13 12.11
CA LEU A 6 1.39 -2.09 11.28
C LEU A 6 0.98 -2.69 9.94
N CYS A 7 -0.29 -2.57 9.57
CA CYS A 7 -0.81 -2.95 8.26
C CYS A 7 -1.22 -1.71 7.47
N LEU A 8 -0.71 -1.57 6.25
CA LEU A 8 -1.09 -0.53 5.31
C LEU A 8 -1.91 -1.17 4.18
N ASN A 9 -3.19 -0.81 4.11
CA ASN A 9 -4.12 -1.47 3.18
C ASN A 9 -3.85 -1.12 1.71
N SER A 10 -4.47 -1.88 0.80
CA SER A 10 -4.54 -1.52 -0.61
C SER A 10 -5.50 -0.35 -0.80
N ALA A 11 -5.04 0.70 -1.46
CA ALA A 11 -5.88 1.84 -1.83
C ALA A 11 -5.38 2.50 -3.12
N TYR A 12 -6.31 2.81 -4.03
CA TYR A 12 -5.97 3.51 -5.26
C TYR A 12 -5.45 4.92 -4.96
N PHE A 13 -4.22 5.24 -5.38
CA PHE A 13 -3.51 6.48 -5.04
C PHE A 13 -3.40 6.76 -3.52
N GLY A 14 -3.54 5.73 -2.69
CA GLY A 14 -3.49 5.85 -1.24
C GLY A 14 -2.12 6.19 -0.66
N PHE A 15 -1.05 6.16 -1.45
CA PHE A 15 0.32 6.40 -1.00
C PHE A 15 0.49 7.78 -0.34
N TYR A 16 -0.27 8.81 -0.73
CA TYR A 16 -0.26 10.12 -0.06
C TYR A 16 -0.71 10.02 1.40
N ALA A 17 -1.87 9.41 1.62
CA ALA A 17 -2.43 9.26 2.97
C ALA A 17 -1.60 8.29 3.82
N HIS A 18 -1.09 7.18 3.21
CA HIS A 18 -0.19 6.26 3.91
C HIS A 18 1.10 6.95 4.34
N ALA A 19 1.72 7.75 3.46
CA ALA A 19 2.92 8.51 3.81
C ALA A 19 2.67 9.47 4.98
N GLY A 20 1.57 10.21 4.94
CA GLY A 20 1.16 11.10 6.04
C GLY A 20 0.90 10.34 7.34
N PHE A 21 0.23 9.20 7.26
CA PHE A 21 -0.06 8.37 8.42
C PHE A 21 1.21 7.82 9.08
N VAL A 22 2.09 7.17 8.30
CA VAL A 22 3.35 6.62 8.81
C VAL A 22 4.25 7.72 9.35
N HIS A 23 4.36 8.85 8.64
CA HIS A 23 5.09 10.02 9.12
C HIS A 23 4.56 10.51 10.47
N GLY A 24 3.23 10.64 10.61
CA GLY A 24 2.60 11.03 11.88
C GLY A 24 2.84 10.03 13.01
N LEU A 25 2.82 8.73 12.71
CA LEU A 25 3.12 7.67 13.68
C LEU A 25 4.58 7.75 14.16
N VAL A 26 5.53 7.87 13.23
CA VAL A 26 6.97 7.96 13.55
C VAL A 26 7.27 9.19 14.40
N ARG A 27 6.74 10.35 14.04
CA ARG A 27 6.87 11.58 14.86
C ARG A 27 6.24 11.44 16.25
N GLY A 28 5.24 10.58 16.39
CA GLY A 28 4.61 10.25 17.66
C GLY A 28 5.32 9.16 18.47
N GLY A 29 6.46 8.64 17.99
CA GLY A 29 7.23 7.60 18.67
C GLY A 29 6.65 6.20 18.53
N PHE A 30 5.82 5.95 17.52
CA PHE A 30 5.32 4.60 17.21
C PHE A 30 6.36 3.81 16.43
N GLU A 31 6.74 2.65 16.94
CA GLU A 31 7.69 1.73 16.31
C GLU A 31 7.05 0.33 16.24
N PRO A 32 6.58 -0.13 15.08
CA PRO A 32 6.04 -1.46 14.92
C PRO A 32 7.15 -2.53 14.92
N SER A 33 6.84 -3.73 15.40
CA SER A 33 7.74 -4.88 15.33
C SER A 33 7.72 -5.58 13.96
N ILE A 34 6.66 -5.36 13.18
CA ILE A 34 6.45 -5.91 11.84
C ILE A 34 5.51 -5.01 11.07
N VAL A 35 5.73 -4.90 9.77
CA VAL A 35 4.85 -4.17 8.84
C VAL A 35 4.34 -5.12 7.77
N THR A 36 3.07 -5.00 7.41
CA THR A 36 2.55 -5.59 6.16
C THR A 36 1.91 -4.53 5.30
N GLY A 37 1.96 -4.72 4.00
CA GLY A 37 1.37 -3.77 3.08
C GLY A 37 0.86 -4.42 1.80
N CYS A 38 -0.09 -3.74 1.15
CA CYS A 38 -0.62 -4.12 -0.14
C CYS A 38 -0.69 -2.90 -1.06
N SER A 39 -0.29 -3.04 -2.33
CA SER A 39 -0.36 -1.98 -3.35
C SER A 39 0.33 -0.69 -2.89
N SER A 40 -0.38 0.44 -2.83
CA SER A 40 0.16 1.70 -2.30
C SER A 40 0.67 1.58 -0.86
N GLY A 41 0.04 0.73 -0.05
CA GLY A 41 0.49 0.41 1.30
C GLY A 41 1.82 -0.36 1.31
N ALA A 42 2.04 -1.26 0.35
CA ALA A 42 3.32 -1.97 0.19
C ALA A 42 4.44 -1.00 -0.19
N MET A 43 4.18 -0.04 -1.08
CA MET A 43 5.14 0.99 -1.46
C MET A 43 5.63 1.80 -0.25
N ILE A 44 4.70 2.36 0.52
CA ILE A 44 5.06 3.18 1.70
C ILE A 44 5.66 2.32 2.82
N GLY A 45 5.11 1.11 3.03
CA GLY A 45 5.66 0.16 3.99
C GLY A 45 7.10 -0.21 3.68
N ALA A 46 7.43 -0.45 2.41
CA ALA A 46 8.79 -0.78 1.97
C ALA A 46 9.78 0.37 2.20
N LEU A 47 9.41 1.61 1.83
CA LEU A 47 10.24 2.79 2.07
C LEU A 47 10.50 2.98 3.57
N TYR A 48 9.48 2.84 4.40
CA TYR A 48 9.60 2.93 5.84
C TYR A 48 10.48 1.83 6.43
N CYS A 49 10.25 0.56 6.04
CA CYS A 49 11.02 -0.59 6.53
C CYS A 49 12.48 -0.58 6.06
N ALA A 50 12.76 -0.01 4.91
CA ALA A 50 14.12 0.25 4.44
C ALA A 50 14.85 1.30 5.30
N GLY A 51 14.12 2.02 6.15
CA GLY A 51 14.65 3.03 7.05
C GLY A 51 14.94 4.36 6.37
N ILE A 52 14.25 4.64 5.26
CA ILE A 52 14.24 5.96 4.65
C ILE A 52 13.55 6.93 5.60
N ASP A 53 14.13 8.11 5.78
CA ASP A 53 13.52 9.15 6.62
C ASP A 53 12.14 9.51 6.11
N MET A 54 11.14 9.46 6.99
CA MET A 54 9.77 9.73 6.60
C MET A 54 9.53 11.18 6.14
N GLU A 55 10.36 12.14 6.54
CA GLU A 55 10.35 13.49 5.95
C GLU A 55 10.79 13.45 4.48
N GLU A 56 11.77 12.61 4.15
CA GLU A 56 12.20 12.39 2.76
C GLU A 56 11.10 11.69 1.95
N VAL A 57 10.48 10.65 2.51
CA VAL A 57 9.33 9.97 1.87
C VAL A 57 8.20 10.96 1.60
N VAL A 58 7.85 11.81 2.56
CA VAL A 58 6.83 12.86 2.36
C VAL A 58 7.21 13.80 1.23
N ARG A 59 8.45 14.29 1.19
CA ARG A 59 8.94 15.16 0.10
C ARG A 59 8.88 14.46 -1.27
N LEU A 60 9.24 13.18 -1.33
CA LEU A 60 9.13 12.37 -2.55
C LEU A 60 7.68 12.32 -3.01
N ILE A 61 6.77 11.89 -2.13
CA ILE A 61 5.36 11.71 -2.45
C ILE A 61 4.68 13.01 -2.88
N GLN A 62 4.99 14.14 -2.23
CA GLN A 62 4.45 15.45 -2.60
C GLN A 62 4.88 15.92 -4.00
N LYS A 63 6.03 15.45 -4.48
CA LYS A 63 6.53 15.80 -5.82
C LYS A 63 5.93 14.95 -6.94
N ILE A 64 5.30 13.80 -6.62
CA ILE A 64 4.72 12.91 -7.63
C ILE A 64 3.64 13.63 -8.44
N ARG A 65 3.81 13.61 -9.76
CA ARG A 65 2.86 14.13 -10.74
C ARG A 65 2.48 13.03 -11.71
N LYS A 66 1.42 13.22 -12.48
CA LYS A 66 0.95 12.25 -13.50
C LYS A 66 2.10 11.73 -14.37
N ASN A 67 2.98 12.61 -14.83
CA ASN A 67 4.08 12.24 -15.73
C ASN A 67 5.12 11.31 -15.10
N ASP A 68 5.18 11.20 -13.77
CA ASP A 68 6.18 10.38 -13.07
C ASP A 68 5.78 8.89 -13.04
N PHE A 69 4.52 8.58 -13.31
CA PHE A 69 4.03 7.20 -13.35
C PHE A 69 3.21 6.87 -14.60
N TRP A 70 2.66 7.87 -15.31
CA TRP A 70 1.85 7.64 -16.50
C TRP A 70 2.73 7.45 -17.75
N GLU A 71 2.47 6.38 -18.49
CA GLU A 71 3.25 5.98 -19.65
C GLU A 71 2.44 6.15 -20.95
N GLY A 72 2.73 7.21 -21.69
CA GLY A 72 2.11 7.48 -22.99
C GLY A 72 0.77 8.23 -22.91
N ASN A 73 0.19 8.47 -24.06
CA ASN A 73 -1.12 9.09 -24.26
C ASN A 73 -2.15 8.08 -24.80
N ALA A 74 -3.41 8.49 -24.93
CA ALA A 74 -4.48 7.62 -25.39
C ALA A 74 -4.18 6.98 -26.77
N LEU A 75 -3.54 7.72 -27.68
CA LEU A 75 -3.17 7.22 -29.01
C LEU A 75 -2.11 6.13 -28.94
N THR A 76 -1.06 6.34 -28.12
CA THR A 76 -0.01 5.32 -27.93
C THR A 76 -0.55 4.07 -27.24
N GLN A 77 -1.51 4.22 -26.33
CA GLN A 77 -2.18 3.07 -25.68
C GLN A 77 -3.06 2.31 -26.66
N ALA A 78 -3.87 3.00 -27.48
CA ALA A 78 -4.66 2.38 -28.52
C ALA A 78 -3.78 1.65 -29.56
N ALA A 79 -2.66 2.26 -29.97
CA ALA A 79 -1.70 1.64 -30.90
C ALA A 79 -1.07 0.37 -30.29
N LYS A 80 -0.74 0.37 -29.00
CA LYS A 80 -0.22 -0.83 -28.30
C LYS A 80 -1.25 -1.96 -28.27
N ILE A 81 -2.51 -1.66 -27.95
CA ILE A 81 -3.59 -2.65 -27.94
C ILE A 81 -3.78 -3.23 -29.34
N PHE A 82 -3.79 -2.39 -30.37
CA PHE A 82 -3.93 -2.82 -31.75
C PHE A 82 -2.75 -3.68 -32.21
N ALA A 83 -1.49 -3.24 -31.94
CA ALA A 83 -0.28 -3.92 -32.39
C ALA A 83 -0.05 -5.26 -31.66
N ARG A 84 -0.40 -5.39 -30.40
CA ARG A 84 -0.21 -6.61 -29.59
C ARG A 84 -1.41 -7.56 -29.65
N GLY A 85 -2.56 -7.09 -30.14
CA GLY A 85 -3.84 -7.79 -30.05
C GLY A 85 -4.41 -7.77 -28.61
N VAL A 86 -5.72 -7.79 -28.50
CA VAL A 86 -6.45 -7.76 -27.21
C VAL A 86 -6.04 -8.93 -26.31
N SER A 87 -5.69 -10.08 -26.87
CA SER A 87 -5.29 -11.30 -26.13
C SER A 87 -3.94 -11.19 -25.41
N ARG A 88 -3.09 -10.23 -25.81
CA ARG A 88 -1.78 -9.98 -25.18
C ARG A 88 -1.74 -8.72 -24.31
N TYR A 89 -2.89 -8.06 -24.19
CA TYR A 89 -3.01 -6.85 -23.39
C TYR A 89 -3.36 -7.19 -21.94
N SER A 90 -2.49 -6.80 -21.00
CA SER A 90 -2.73 -7.05 -19.59
C SER A 90 -2.85 -5.76 -18.77
N GLY A 91 -2.51 -4.58 -19.33
CA GLY A 91 -2.60 -3.31 -18.61
C GLY A 91 -2.13 -2.10 -19.41
N LEU A 92 -2.52 -0.90 -18.99
CA LEU A 92 -2.18 0.39 -19.63
C LEU A 92 -0.71 0.78 -19.37
N LEU A 93 -0.20 0.52 -18.17
CA LEU A 93 1.11 0.94 -17.70
C LEU A 93 2.03 -0.27 -17.58
N THR A 94 3.27 -0.16 -18.03
CA THR A 94 4.27 -1.22 -17.84
C THR A 94 4.86 -1.22 -16.41
N GLY A 95 4.69 -0.12 -15.69
CA GLY A 95 5.26 0.10 -14.36
C GLY A 95 6.71 0.61 -14.37
N ARG A 96 7.35 0.79 -15.54
CA ARG A 96 8.75 1.22 -15.62
C ARG A 96 9.01 2.56 -14.95
N LYS A 97 8.11 3.51 -15.06
CA LYS A 97 8.26 4.82 -14.43
C LYS A 97 8.15 4.74 -12.91
N ILE A 98 7.20 3.94 -12.40
CA ILE A 98 7.06 3.69 -10.97
C ILE A 98 8.31 2.98 -10.44
N ARG A 99 8.81 1.98 -11.18
CA ARG A 99 10.06 1.30 -10.83
C ARG A 99 11.23 2.29 -10.77
N ALA A 100 11.41 3.12 -11.79
CA ALA A 100 12.48 4.12 -11.84
C ALA A 100 12.39 5.14 -10.69
N LEU A 101 11.18 5.49 -10.24
CA LEU A 101 10.96 6.35 -9.08
C LEU A 101 11.41 5.69 -7.78
N LEU A 102 11.22 4.39 -7.64
CA LEU A 102 11.52 3.63 -6.41
C LEU A 102 12.93 3.03 -6.40
N GLU A 103 13.55 2.85 -7.56
CA GLU A 103 14.89 2.25 -7.73
C GLU A 103 15.97 2.89 -6.84
N PRO A 104 16.05 4.23 -6.69
CA PRO A 104 17.05 4.87 -5.83
C PRO A 104 16.93 4.50 -4.35
N TYR A 105 15.75 4.06 -3.90
CA TYR A 105 15.42 3.78 -2.51
C TYR A 105 15.38 2.28 -2.19
N LEU A 106 14.88 1.48 -3.13
CA LEU A 106 14.58 0.06 -2.92
C LEU A 106 15.38 -0.86 -3.85
N GLY A 107 16.09 -0.30 -4.83
CA GLY A 107 16.89 -1.04 -5.78
C GLY A 107 17.97 -1.87 -5.08
N GLY A 108 18.06 -3.16 -5.44
CA GLY A 108 19.03 -4.08 -4.86
C GLY A 108 18.73 -4.56 -3.45
N LEU A 109 17.78 -3.95 -2.71
CA LEU A 109 17.42 -4.39 -1.36
C LEU A 109 16.64 -5.71 -1.37
N LYS A 110 17.03 -6.59 -0.47
CA LYS A 110 16.29 -7.80 -0.10
C LYS A 110 15.51 -7.56 1.19
N PHE A 111 14.50 -8.38 1.47
CA PHE A 111 13.76 -8.30 2.73
C PHE A 111 14.66 -8.48 3.96
N SER A 112 15.74 -9.25 3.84
CA SER A 112 16.75 -9.42 4.92
C SER A 112 17.51 -8.14 5.27
N ASP A 113 17.54 -7.16 4.38
CA ASP A 113 18.30 -5.91 4.54
C ASP A 113 17.45 -4.81 5.21
N LEU A 114 16.15 -5.08 5.39
CA LEU A 114 15.21 -4.12 5.96
C LEU A 114 15.42 -3.95 7.48
N LYS A 115 15.27 -2.74 7.97
CA LYS A 115 15.38 -2.41 9.40
C LYS A 115 14.20 -2.95 10.23
N ILE A 116 13.04 -3.10 9.58
CA ILE A 116 11.82 -3.64 10.20
C ILE A 116 11.33 -4.76 9.28
N PRO A 117 10.96 -5.95 9.80
CA PRO A 117 10.36 -7.01 9.02
C PRO A 117 9.15 -6.53 8.22
N LEU A 118 9.13 -6.85 6.93
CA LEU A 118 8.06 -6.48 6.00
C LEU A 118 7.43 -7.70 5.37
N GLY A 119 6.11 -7.68 5.21
CA GLY A 119 5.36 -8.59 4.36
C GLY A 119 4.61 -7.81 3.26
N VAL A 120 4.80 -8.20 2.00
CA VAL A 120 4.13 -7.58 0.85
C VAL A 120 3.13 -8.55 0.25
N ALA A 121 1.84 -8.19 0.27
CA ALA A 121 0.79 -9.03 -0.29
C ALA A 121 0.73 -8.92 -1.82
N VAL A 122 0.67 -10.07 -2.49
CA VAL A 122 0.56 -10.20 -3.94
C VAL A 122 -0.44 -11.30 -4.31
N SER A 123 -0.99 -11.23 -5.52
CA SER A 123 -1.83 -12.29 -6.10
C SER A 123 -1.04 -12.99 -7.20
N ASN A 124 -0.68 -14.26 -6.97
CA ASN A 124 0.03 -15.07 -7.95
C ASN A 124 -0.98 -15.66 -8.96
N VAL A 125 -0.92 -15.17 -10.19
CA VAL A 125 -1.82 -15.58 -11.28
C VAL A 125 -1.49 -16.99 -11.76
N THR A 126 -0.20 -17.38 -11.74
CA THR A 126 0.24 -18.70 -12.19
C THR A 126 -0.29 -19.81 -11.29
N THR A 127 -0.32 -19.60 -9.98
CA THR A 127 -0.78 -20.59 -9.00
C THR A 127 -2.23 -20.39 -8.53
N GLY A 128 -2.84 -19.25 -8.88
CA GLY A 128 -4.18 -18.88 -8.42
C GLY A 128 -4.26 -18.63 -6.91
N ARG A 129 -3.16 -18.18 -6.27
CA ARG A 129 -3.09 -18.02 -4.81
C ARG A 129 -2.65 -16.63 -4.38
N ARG A 130 -3.17 -16.19 -3.25
CA ARG A 130 -2.61 -15.07 -2.50
C ARG A 130 -1.30 -15.47 -1.85
N GLU A 131 -0.28 -14.64 -1.96
CA GLU A 131 1.02 -14.82 -1.31
C GLU A 131 1.39 -13.58 -0.49
N LEU A 132 2.18 -13.78 0.58
CA LEU A 132 2.84 -12.72 1.32
C LEU A 132 4.35 -12.85 1.09
N CYS A 133 4.93 -11.96 0.31
CA CYS A 133 6.37 -11.93 0.05
C CYS A 133 7.09 -11.39 1.28
N THR A 134 8.04 -12.16 1.81
CA THR A 134 8.90 -11.84 2.96
C THR A 134 10.36 -12.11 2.67
N GLU A 135 10.68 -12.49 1.43
CA GLU A 135 12.04 -12.84 0.98
C GLU A 135 12.28 -12.43 -0.49
N GLY A 136 13.53 -12.29 -0.86
CA GLY A 136 13.94 -11.89 -2.22
C GLY A 136 13.96 -10.36 -2.38
N SER A 137 13.74 -9.86 -3.60
CA SER A 137 13.77 -8.44 -3.94
C SER A 137 12.56 -7.69 -3.38
N VAL A 138 12.80 -6.65 -2.59
CA VAL A 138 11.75 -5.78 -2.07
C VAL A 138 11.07 -5.03 -3.20
N LEU A 139 11.85 -4.43 -4.11
CA LEU A 139 11.30 -3.65 -5.22
C LEU A 139 10.42 -4.50 -6.14
N ASP A 140 10.86 -5.71 -6.50
CA ASP A 140 10.05 -6.59 -7.37
C ASP A 140 8.75 -6.99 -6.70
N SER A 141 8.77 -7.29 -5.40
CA SER A 141 7.55 -7.60 -4.64
C SER A 141 6.59 -6.41 -4.57
N VAL A 142 7.10 -5.19 -4.37
CA VAL A 142 6.30 -3.96 -4.39
C VAL A 142 5.69 -3.74 -5.77
N MET A 143 6.47 -3.92 -6.85
CA MET A 143 5.97 -3.79 -8.22
C MET A 143 4.86 -4.80 -8.54
N CYS A 144 5.01 -6.06 -8.11
CA CYS A 144 3.97 -7.08 -8.21
C CYS A 144 2.71 -6.68 -7.42
N SER A 145 2.89 -6.18 -6.20
CA SER A 145 1.79 -5.74 -5.33
C SER A 145 1.02 -4.53 -5.88
N MET A 146 1.64 -3.70 -6.70
CA MET A 146 1.02 -2.51 -7.32
C MET A 146 0.41 -2.79 -8.70
N ALA A 147 0.53 -4.00 -9.23
CA ALA A 147 0.06 -4.36 -10.57
C ALA A 147 -1.46 -4.55 -10.61
N PHE A 148 -2.21 -3.45 -10.40
CA PHE A 148 -3.67 -3.49 -10.40
C PHE A 148 -4.20 -3.87 -11.80
N PRO A 149 -5.10 -4.86 -11.89
CA PRO A 149 -5.62 -5.35 -13.17
C PRO A 149 -6.16 -4.23 -14.04
N PHE A 150 -5.92 -4.33 -15.37
CA PHE A 150 -6.26 -3.36 -16.41
C PHE A 150 -5.49 -2.04 -16.36
N LEU A 151 -4.99 -1.63 -15.20
CA LEU A 151 -4.20 -0.39 -15.06
C LEU A 151 -2.72 -0.65 -15.29
N MET A 152 -2.16 -1.69 -14.70
CA MET A 152 -0.74 -2.03 -14.84
C MET A 152 -0.60 -3.45 -15.42
N GLU A 153 0.38 -3.63 -16.29
CA GLU A 153 0.69 -4.94 -16.87
C GLU A 153 1.06 -5.93 -15.77
N ILE A 154 0.73 -7.21 -16.00
CA ILE A 154 1.17 -8.33 -15.14
C ILE A 154 2.67 -8.25 -14.93
N GLN A 155 3.10 -8.32 -13.69
CA GLN A 155 4.52 -8.30 -13.33
C GLN A 155 5.05 -9.73 -13.17
N LYS A 156 6.33 -9.92 -13.48
CA LYS A 156 6.98 -11.22 -13.36
C LYS A 156 7.98 -11.23 -12.22
N MET A 157 7.92 -12.27 -11.38
CA MET A 157 8.88 -12.47 -10.31
C MET A 157 9.10 -13.98 -10.09
N LYS A 158 10.35 -14.42 -9.99
CA LYS A 158 10.72 -15.84 -9.78
C LYS A 158 10.04 -16.80 -10.77
N GLY A 159 9.83 -16.39 -12.03
CA GLY A 159 9.21 -17.22 -13.07
C GLY A 159 7.68 -17.29 -13.05
N ASN A 160 7.02 -16.65 -12.10
CA ASN A 160 5.56 -16.58 -12.01
C ASN A 160 5.03 -15.19 -12.40
N ASP A 161 3.75 -15.14 -12.73
CA ASP A 161 2.99 -13.95 -13.07
C ASP A 161 2.20 -13.45 -11.85
N TYR A 162 2.27 -12.14 -11.59
CA TYR A 162 1.65 -11.52 -10.42
C TYR A 162 0.82 -10.30 -10.78
N ILE A 163 -0.24 -10.10 -10.01
CA ILE A 163 -1.06 -8.90 -9.99
C ILE A 163 -1.20 -8.38 -8.56
N ASP A 164 -1.81 -7.21 -8.41
CA ASP A 164 -2.03 -6.53 -7.13
C ASP A 164 -2.64 -7.48 -6.07
N GLY A 165 -2.05 -7.47 -4.88
CA GLY A 165 -2.54 -8.26 -3.74
C GLY A 165 -3.95 -7.87 -3.31
N GLY A 166 -4.35 -6.62 -3.55
CA GLY A 166 -5.68 -6.10 -3.24
C GLY A 166 -6.82 -6.73 -4.04
N VAL A 167 -6.53 -7.54 -5.05
CA VAL A 167 -7.55 -8.36 -5.72
C VAL A 167 -8.16 -9.39 -4.75
N VAL A 168 -7.37 -9.88 -3.80
CA VAL A 168 -7.79 -10.91 -2.84
C VAL A 168 -7.72 -10.44 -1.40
N ASP A 169 -6.74 -9.60 -1.05
CA ASP A 169 -6.43 -9.24 0.33
C ASP A 169 -6.01 -7.77 0.47
N HIS A 170 -7.01 -6.90 0.62
CA HIS A 170 -6.77 -5.47 0.84
C HIS A 170 -6.03 -5.15 2.14
N GLU A 171 -6.19 -6.00 3.15
CA GLU A 171 -5.71 -5.80 4.53
C GLU A 171 -4.90 -7.03 4.98
N PRO A 172 -3.61 -7.14 4.56
CA PRO A 172 -2.81 -8.34 4.82
C PRO A 172 -2.40 -8.47 6.29
N THR A 173 -3.34 -8.84 7.15
CA THR A 173 -3.15 -9.00 8.61
C THR A 173 -3.04 -10.45 9.07
N LYS A 174 -3.38 -11.43 8.23
CA LYS A 174 -3.48 -12.85 8.60
C LYS A 174 -2.20 -13.37 9.27
N GLU A 175 -1.05 -13.13 8.69
CA GLU A 175 0.22 -13.64 9.20
C GLU A 175 0.58 -13.01 10.54
N MET A 176 0.30 -11.71 10.70
CA MET A 176 0.48 -11.03 11.99
C MET A 176 -0.48 -11.55 13.06
N ILE A 177 -1.73 -11.90 12.71
CA ILE A 177 -2.68 -12.50 13.65
C ILE A 177 -2.20 -13.89 14.10
N LEU A 178 -1.56 -14.63 13.21
CA LEU A 178 -1.03 -15.97 13.49
C LEU A 178 0.30 -15.92 14.27
N ASP A 179 1.01 -14.80 14.25
CA ASP A 179 2.26 -14.62 14.99
C ASP A 179 1.96 -14.39 16.48
N PRO A 180 2.36 -15.31 17.37
CA PRO A 180 2.10 -15.17 18.80
C PRO A 180 2.84 -14.00 19.46
N SER A 181 3.85 -13.42 18.81
CA SER A 181 4.55 -12.24 19.29
C SER A 181 3.76 -10.95 19.07
N VAL A 182 2.80 -10.92 18.14
CA VAL A 182 1.99 -9.76 17.81
C VAL A 182 0.69 -9.77 18.64
N ARG A 183 0.49 -8.76 19.46
CA ARG A 183 -0.71 -8.61 20.31
C ARG A 183 -1.67 -7.55 19.82
N THR A 184 -1.15 -6.54 19.13
CA THR A 184 -1.96 -5.45 18.57
C THR A 184 -1.55 -5.21 17.13
N ILE A 185 -2.51 -5.03 16.26
CA ILE A 185 -2.29 -4.66 14.86
C ILE A 185 -2.98 -3.32 14.62
N VAL A 186 -2.20 -2.33 14.24
CA VAL A 186 -2.73 -1.07 13.72
C VAL A 186 -2.90 -1.20 12.22
N VAL A 187 -4.11 -1.01 11.74
CA VAL A 187 -4.44 -1.05 10.32
C VAL A 187 -4.79 0.34 9.85
N HIS A 188 -4.05 0.84 8.87
CA HIS A 188 -4.41 2.09 8.20
C HIS A 188 -5.24 1.79 6.96
N MET A 189 -6.50 2.22 7.01
CA MET A 189 -7.48 2.08 5.93
C MET A 189 -7.76 3.44 5.30
N ILE A 190 -7.90 3.45 3.98
CA ILE A 190 -8.23 4.66 3.24
C ILE A 190 -9.60 4.48 2.60
N GLU A 191 -10.50 5.38 2.92
CA GLU A 191 -11.81 5.52 2.30
C GLU A 191 -11.80 6.73 1.37
N THR A 192 -11.97 6.48 0.09
CA THR A 192 -12.01 7.54 -0.91
C THR A 192 -13.46 7.95 -1.15
N GLU A 193 -13.74 9.24 -1.05
CA GLU A 193 -15.04 9.80 -1.41
C GLU A 193 -15.26 9.59 -2.93
N ARG A 194 -16.24 8.76 -3.28
CA ARG A 194 -16.66 8.56 -4.67
C ARG A 194 -17.79 9.52 -4.97
N GLU A 195 -17.56 10.42 -5.91
CA GLU A 195 -18.61 11.35 -6.36
C GLU A 195 -19.76 10.62 -7.08
N THR A 196 -19.44 9.57 -7.85
CA THR A 196 -20.44 8.76 -8.57
C THR A 196 -19.93 7.33 -8.79
N PRO A 197 -20.84 6.32 -8.82
CA PRO A 197 -20.47 4.96 -9.18
C PRO A 197 -20.00 4.88 -10.64
N PRO A 198 -19.14 3.90 -10.99
CA PRO A 198 -18.71 3.70 -12.38
C PRO A 198 -19.92 3.55 -13.33
N ARG A 199 -19.91 4.28 -14.46
CA ARG A 199 -20.99 4.20 -15.45
C ARG A 199 -21.03 2.86 -16.18
N SER A 200 -19.87 2.26 -16.43
CA SER A 200 -19.76 0.96 -17.12
C SER A 200 -20.24 -0.17 -16.19
N PRO A 201 -21.22 -1.00 -16.63
CA PRO A 201 -21.68 -2.15 -15.86
C PRO A 201 -20.57 -3.15 -15.54
N ILE A 202 -19.64 -3.38 -16.48
CA ILE A 202 -18.50 -4.30 -16.31
C ILE A 202 -17.56 -3.78 -15.21
N VAL A 203 -17.21 -2.50 -15.26
CA VAL A 203 -16.35 -1.87 -14.23
C VAL A 203 -17.03 -1.90 -12.86
N ARG A 204 -18.35 -1.65 -12.83
CA ARG A 204 -19.13 -1.72 -11.60
C ARG A 204 -19.17 -3.14 -11.03
N ALA A 205 -19.40 -4.16 -11.87
CA ALA A 205 -19.39 -5.57 -11.44
C ALA A 205 -18.01 -5.97 -10.92
N PHE A 206 -16.93 -5.60 -11.59
CA PHE A 206 -15.56 -5.86 -11.15
C PHE A 206 -15.27 -5.22 -9.77
N HIS A 207 -15.58 -3.94 -9.59
CA HIS A 207 -15.41 -3.27 -8.30
C HIS A 207 -16.27 -3.88 -7.19
N ALA A 208 -17.52 -4.27 -7.51
CA ALA A 208 -18.39 -4.93 -6.54
C ALA A 208 -17.82 -6.30 -6.12
N SER A 209 -17.28 -7.08 -7.06
CA SER A 209 -16.65 -8.36 -6.76
C SER A 209 -15.45 -8.20 -5.80
N LEU A 210 -14.57 -7.23 -6.06
CA LEU A 210 -13.45 -6.93 -5.17
C LEU A 210 -13.93 -6.49 -3.78
N SER A 211 -14.98 -5.66 -3.73
CA SER A 211 -15.55 -5.20 -2.46
C SER A 211 -16.16 -6.35 -1.64
N ILE A 212 -16.86 -7.29 -2.30
CA ILE A 212 -17.44 -8.47 -1.66
C ILE A 212 -16.32 -9.35 -1.08
N ILE A 213 -15.28 -9.63 -1.89
CA ILE A 213 -14.12 -10.42 -1.43
C ILE A 213 -13.45 -9.75 -0.22
N ASP A 214 -13.27 -8.42 -0.25
CA ASP A 214 -12.66 -7.68 0.86
C ASP A 214 -13.51 -7.79 2.13
N HIS A 215 -14.84 -7.64 2.04
CA HIS A 215 -15.73 -7.79 3.19
C HIS A 215 -15.65 -9.19 3.80
N GLU A 216 -15.75 -10.24 2.99
CA GLU A 216 -15.69 -11.63 3.45
C GLU A 216 -14.33 -11.97 4.07
N THR A 217 -13.25 -11.58 3.41
CA THR A 217 -11.89 -11.85 3.93
C THR A 217 -11.61 -11.08 5.22
N ARG A 218 -12.15 -9.87 5.37
CA ARG A 218 -12.03 -9.06 6.59
C ARG A 218 -12.79 -9.69 7.75
N ASP A 219 -14.03 -10.12 7.54
CA ASP A 219 -14.83 -10.80 8.58
C ASP A 219 -14.12 -12.07 9.07
N LEU A 220 -13.59 -12.90 8.17
CA LEU A 220 -12.80 -14.07 8.53
C LEU A 220 -11.55 -13.72 9.36
N LYS A 221 -10.85 -12.67 9.01
CA LYS A 221 -9.67 -12.20 9.76
C LYS A 221 -10.05 -11.64 11.14
N ASP A 222 -11.19 -10.95 11.26
CA ASP A 222 -11.67 -10.45 12.53
C ASP A 222 -12.05 -11.58 13.48
N ARG A 223 -12.71 -12.63 12.98
CA ARG A 223 -12.98 -13.85 13.75
C ARG A 223 -11.69 -14.56 14.16
N LEU A 224 -10.70 -14.66 13.27
CA LEU A 224 -9.41 -15.23 13.57
C LEU A 224 -8.67 -14.43 14.65
N ALA A 225 -8.69 -13.11 14.56
CA ALA A 225 -8.06 -12.22 15.54
C ALA A 225 -8.71 -12.37 16.92
N LEU A 226 -10.04 -12.47 16.97
CA LEU A 226 -10.78 -12.73 18.22
C LEU A 226 -10.35 -14.06 18.83
N ALA A 227 -10.29 -15.15 18.05
CA ALA A 227 -9.86 -16.47 18.50
C ALA A 227 -8.41 -16.48 19.01
N ARG A 228 -7.53 -15.66 18.41
CA ARG A 228 -6.14 -15.52 18.80
C ARG A 228 -5.87 -14.46 19.87
N LYS A 229 -6.91 -13.76 20.33
CA LYS A 229 -6.82 -12.65 21.29
C LYS A 229 -5.89 -11.53 20.79
N THR A 230 -5.80 -11.32 19.48
CA THR A 230 -5.06 -10.24 18.84
C THR A 230 -5.99 -9.05 18.66
N LYS A 231 -5.59 -7.88 19.16
CA LYS A 231 -6.36 -6.64 19.02
C LYS A 231 -6.11 -6.01 17.66
N ILE A 232 -7.14 -5.80 16.86
CA ILE A 232 -7.07 -5.00 15.62
C ILE A 232 -7.60 -3.59 15.90
N VAL A 233 -6.82 -2.57 15.56
CA VAL A 233 -7.18 -1.16 15.69
C VAL A 233 -7.12 -0.52 14.31
N ARG A 234 -8.29 -0.24 13.73
CA ARG A 234 -8.38 0.36 12.39
C ARG A 234 -8.41 1.88 12.47
N ALA A 235 -7.49 2.50 11.73
CA ALA A 235 -7.44 3.93 11.49
C ALA A 235 -8.04 4.21 10.11
N MET A 236 -9.23 4.75 10.07
CA MET A 236 -9.88 5.16 8.82
C MET A 236 -9.46 6.58 8.44
N THR A 237 -8.90 6.76 7.26
CA THR A 237 -8.60 8.08 6.67
C THR A 237 -9.50 8.31 5.47
N ARG A 238 -10.34 9.34 5.54
CA ARG A 238 -11.14 9.79 4.41
C ARG A 238 -10.33 10.74 3.55
N THR A 239 -10.30 10.50 2.24
CA THR A 239 -9.58 11.31 1.28
C THR A 239 -10.49 11.74 0.13
N PRO A 240 -10.23 12.88 -0.49
CA PRO A 240 -10.81 13.19 -1.78
C PRO A 240 -10.50 12.08 -2.79
N HIS A 241 -11.27 12.00 -3.86
CA HIS A 241 -10.97 11.08 -4.94
C HIS A 241 -9.65 11.47 -5.62
N LEU A 242 -8.63 10.65 -5.43
CA LEU A 242 -7.30 10.79 -6.02
C LEU A 242 -7.20 9.98 -7.32
N GLY A 243 -6.33 10.42 -8.21
CA GLY A 243 -6.09 9.76 -9.49
C GLY A 243 -5.03 10.50 -10.30
N PRO A 244 -4.73 10.01 -11.52
CA PRO A 244 -3.68 10.59 -12.36
C PRO A 244 -3.86 12.10 -12.61
N ASP A 245 -5.09 12.54 -12.81
CA ASP A 245 -5.43 13.93 -13.11
C ASP A 245 -5.79 14.75 -11.84
N ARG A 246 -5.73 14.12 -10.67
CA ARG A 246 -6.14 14.71 -9.38
C ARG A 246 -5.04 14.63 -8.32
N THR A 247 -3.77 14.62 -8.73
CA THR A 247 -2.62 14.61 -7.82
C THR A 247 -2.51 15.88 -6.96
N HIS A 248 -3.19 16.97 -7.33
CA HIS A 248 -3.25 18.21 -6.56
C HIS A 248 -3.95 18.03 -5.20
N TYR A 249 -4.80 17.01 -5.03
CA TYR A 249 -5.37 16.65 -3.72
C TYR A 249 -4.41 15.83 -2.84
N GLY A 250 -3.23 15.50 -3.32
CA GLY A 250 -2.25 14.67 -2.59
C GLY A 250 -1.87 15.25 -1.23
N GLU A 251 -1.70 16.57 -1.15
CA GLU A 251 -1.38 17.24 0.12
C GLU A 251 -2.54 17.14 1.13
N THR A 252 -3.77 17.29 0.68
CA THR A 252 -4.97 17.10 1.54
C THR A 252 -5.02 15.68 2.08
N ALA A 253 -4.75 14.67 1.24
CA ALA A 253 -4.74 13.27 1.67
C ALA A 253 -3.60 12.97 2.64
N LEU A 254 -2.42 13.55 2.43
CA LEU A 254 -1.27 13.43 3.33
C LEU A 254 -1.60 13.99 4.71
N HIS A 255 -2.16 15.19 4.79
CA HIS A 255 -2.58 15.79 6.05
C HIS A 255 -3.70 14.98 6.73
N ALA A 256 -4.65 14.43 5.98
CA ALA A 256 -5.67 13.54 6.52
C ALA A 256 -5.05 12.30 7.18
N GLY A 257 -4.02 11.71 6.54
CA GLY A 257 -3.25 10.60 7.12
C GLY A 257 -2.56 10.98 8.43
N GLN A 258 -1.89 12.13 8.48
CA GLN A 258 -1.26 12.65 9.70
C GLN A 258 -2.27 12.83 10.85
N LYS A 259 -3.45 13.37 10.54
CA LYS A 259 -4.53 13.53 11.51
C LYS A 259 -5.04 12.19 12.06
N SER A 260 -5.19 11.19 11.20
CA SER A 260 -5.56 9.83 11.60
C SER A 260 -4.49 9.20 12.48
N ALA A 261 -3.20 9.38 12.20
CA ALA A 261 -2.10 8.93 13.03
C ALA A 261 -2.17 9.53 14.45
N ALA A 262 -2.41 10.84 14.56
CA ALA A 262 -2.55 11.50 15.86
C ALA A 262 -3.73 10.92 16.69
N THR A 263 -4.81 10.49 16.04
CA THR A 263 -5.94 9.83 16.70
C THR A 263 -5.57 8.45 17.24
N ILE A 264 -4.85 7.65 16.44
CA ILE A 264 -4.38 6.32 16.85
C ILE A 264 -3.38 6.42 18.01
N LEU A 265 -2.42 7.34 17.95
CA LEU A 265 -1.44 7.54 19.03
C LEU A 265 -2.12 7.82 20.38
N ARG A 266 -3.18 8.65 20.36
CA ARG A 266 -3.98 8.90 21.57
C ARG A 266 -4.71 7.64 22.04
N SER A 267 -5.31 6.86 21.15
CA SER A 267 -6.04 5.63 21.50
C SER A 267 -5.13 4.54 22.07
N LEU A 268 -3.88 4.48 21.62
CA LEU A 268 -2.88 3.54 22.09
C LEU A 268 -2.15 4.05 23.36
N LYS A 269 -2.47 5.26 23.86
CA LYS A 269 -1.85 5.89 25.02
C LYS A 269 -0.31 5.99 24.88
N ILE A 270 0.18 6.20 23.66
CA ILE A 270 1.61 6.40 23.41
C ILE A 270 1.97 7.80 23.92
N PRO A 271 2.93 7.93 24.86
CA PRO A 271 3.39 9.23 25.33
C PRO A 271 3.95 10.02 24.13
N ARG A 272 3.56 11.28 23.98
CA ARG A 272 4.20 12.14 22.97
C ARG A 272 5.68 12.17 23.24
N SER A 273 6.51 11.70 22.32
CA SER A 273 7.94 11.96 22.33
C SER A 273 8.13 13.48 22.43
N ARG A 274 8.84 13.93 23.46
CA ARG A 274 9.33 15.32 23.48
C ARG A 274 10.25 15.43 22.29
N ALA A 275 9.82 16.15 21.26
CA ALA A 275 10.69 16.52 20.16
C ALA A 275 11.95 17.10 20.77
N ASN A 276 13.10 16.44 20.58
CA ASN A 276 14.39 16.99 20.94
C ASN A 276 14.58 18.27 20.11
N GLY A 277 14.20 19.39 20.71
CA GLY A 277 14.59 20.71 20.25
C GLY A 277 16.10 20.84 20.45
N ARG A 278 16.88 20.30 19.52
CA ARG A 278 18.24 20.80 19.31
C ARG A 278 18.07 22.01 18.39
N GLY A 279 17.90 23.16 19.04
CA GLY A 279 18.12 24.43 18.40
C GLY A 279 19.52 24.43 17.80
N LEU A 280 19.59 24.82 16.55
CA LEU A 280 20.82 25.31 15.93
C LEU A 280 21.12 26.66 16.62
N ALA A 281 22.14 26.68 17.44
CA ALA A 281 22.88 27.87 17.77
C ALA A 281 23.97 28.08 16.72
#